data_3a6bcf79e87690eb17b3dd4329de3057
#
_entry.id   3a6bcf79e87690eb17b3dd4329de3057
#
_cell.length_a   1.000
_cell.length_b   1.000
_cell.length_c   1.000
_cell.angle_alpha   90.00
_cell.angle_beta   90.00
_cell.angle_gamma   90.00
#
_symmetry.space_group_name_H-M   'P 1'
#
loop_
_entity.id
_entity.type
_entity.pdbx_description
1 polymer ?
#
loop_
_entity_poly.entity_id
_entity_poly.type
_entity_poly.pdbx_seq_one_letter_code
_entity_poly.pdbx_strand_id
1 'polypeptide(L)'
;RVDFIISEESEMLYFLNDYSEGAHEKVLQHLIDTNMEQLSGYGTDHYCETAKKKIKKACGCEDAEVFLLTGGTQTNQIVIDTLLQPYEGVVAAQTGHVSTHEAGAIEFTGHKVLELPQKDGKICAADLQKLVERFYGDENHEHMVFPGMVYISHPTEYGTLYSRKELEELSAVCREYKMPL
;
A
#
# COMPACT_ATOMS: atom_id res chain seq x y z
N ARG A 1 -24.01 -8.16 1.17
CA ARG A 1 -24.60 -8.55 2.47
C ARG A 1 -23.63 -9.47 3.15
N VAL A 2 -23.11 -9.07 4.28
CA VAL A 2 -22.23 -9.89 5.11
C VAL A 2 -23.11 -10.75 5.99
N ASP A 3 -22.96 -12.07 5.93
CA ASP A 3 -23.69 -12.99 6.79
C ASP A 3 -23.05 -12.99 8.20
N PHE A 4 -23.90 -12.84 9.21
CA PHE A 4 -23.50 -12.81 10.60
C PHE A 4 -23.39 -14.23 11.16
N ILE A 5 -22.27 -14.53 11.82
CA ILE A 5 -22.10 -15.76 12.59
C ILE A 5 -22.50 -15.45 14.04
N ILE A 6 -23.56 -16.10 14.53
CA ILE A 6 -24.03 -15.98 15.91
C ILE A 6 -23.46 -17.14 16.72
N SER A 7 -22.65 -16.85 17.75
CA SER A 7 -22.29 -17.82 18.79
C SER A 7 -23.36 -17.82 19.88
N GLU A 8 -23.51 -18.93 20.63
CA GLU A 8 -24.58 -19.10 21.60
C GLU A 8 -24.55 -18.18 22.84
N GLU A 9 -23.54 -17.33 22.97
CA GLU A 9 -23.54 -16.17 23.87
C GLU A 9 -23.29 -14.93 23.00
N SER A 10 -24.37 -14.37 22.54
CA SER A 10 -24.55 -13.31 21.55
C SER A 10 -23.63 -12.09 21.66
N GLU A 11 -22.34 -12.21 21.38
CA GLU A 11 -21.56 -11.07 20.91
C GLU A 11 -21.52 -11.11 19.38
N MET A 12 -22.19 -10.16 18.76
CA MET A 12 -22.19 -10.00 17.32
C MET A 12 -20.83 -9.47 16.89
N LEU A 13 -20.07 -10.26 16.13
CA LEU A 13 -18.80 -9.83 15.55
C LEU A 13 -19.05 -9.03 14.27
N TYR A 14 -18.47 -7.85 14.20
CA TYR A 14 -18.57 -6.95 13.05
C TYR A 14 -17.31 -7.04 12.20
N PHE A 15 -17.46 -7.40 10.94
CA PHE A 15 -16.36 -7.43 9.96
C PHE A 15 -16.64 -6.45 8.80
N LEU A 16 -17.26 -5.32 9.10
CA LEU A 16 -17.63 -4.33 8.09
C LEU A 16 -16.40 -3.57 7.56
N ASN A 17 -15.46 -3.27 8.44
CA ASN A 17 -14.17 -2.63 8.14
C ASN A 17 -13.22 -2.85 9.33
N ASP A 18 -11.98 -2.42 9.19
CA ASP A 18 -10.92 -2.54 10.19
C ASP A 18 -10.78 -1.31 11.12
N TYR A 19 -11.71 -0.38 11.07
CA TYR A 19 -11.72 0.85 11.87
C TYR A 19 -13.05 1.14 12.58
N SER A 20 -13.93 0.14 12.70
CA SER A 20 -15.22 0.29 13.39
C SER A 20 -15.08 0.40 14.91
N GLU A 21 -14.01 -0.12 15.45
CA GLU A 21 -13.73 -0.12 16.89
C GLU A 21 -12.60 0.87 17.23
N GLY A 22 -12.54 1.30 18.49
CA GLY A 22 -11.47 2.13 19.00
C GLY A 22 -10.16 1.36 19.20
N ALA A 23 -9.17 2.04 19.78
CA ALA A 23 -7.88 1.42 20.07
C ALA A 23 -8.01 0.38 21.20
N HIS A 24 -7.21 -0.67 21.15
CA HIS A 24 -7.10 -1.66 22.21
C HIS A 24 -6.84 -1.00 23.57
N GLU A 25 -7.44 -1.52 24.64
CA GLU A 25 -7.38 -0.93 25.99
C GLU A 25 -5.95 -0.61 26.48
N LYS A 26 -4.97 -1.47 26.18
CA LYS A 26 -3.56 -1.22 26.54
C LYS A 26 -2.94 -0.02 25.80
N VAL A 27 -3.39 0.26 24.58
CA VAL A 27 -2.96 1.45 23.84
C VAL A 27 -3.55 2.69 24.50
N LEU A 28 -4.85 2.67 24.82
CA LEU A 28 -5.50 3.77 25.51
C LEU A 28 -4.89 4.02 26.88
N GLN A 29 -4.62 2.98 27.66
CA GLN A 29 -3.97 3.11 28.96
C GLN A 29 -2.58 3.74 28.82
N HIS A 30 -1.80 3.29 27.85
CA HIS A 30 -0.46 3.84 27.60
C HIS A 30 -0.51 5.32 27.20
N LEU A 31 -1.48 5.72 26.39
CA LEU A 31 -1.71 7.12 26.05
C LEU A 31 -2.06 7.95 27.30
N ILE A 32 -2.88 7.42 28.21
CA ILE A 32 -3.23 8.08 29.49
C ILE A 32 -1.96 8.25 30.34
N ASP A 33 -1.17 7.19 30.50
CA ASP A 33 0.00 7.17 31.36
C ASP A 33 1.10 8.14 30.89
N THR A 34 1.21 8.35 29.59
CA THR A 34 2.24 9.20 28.96
C THR A 34 1.76 10.59 28.54
N ASN A 35 0.47 10.90 28.72
CA ASN A 35 -0.18 12.10 28.18
C ASN A 35 0.47 13.42 28.63
N MET A 36 1.09 13.44 29.80
CA MET A 36 1.72 14.63 30.36
C MET A 36 3.23 14.71 30.12
N GLU A 37 3.79 13.74 29.41
CA GLU A 37 5.20 13.78 29.06
C GLU A 37 5.48 14.85 28.00
N GLN A 38 6.60 15.55 28.17
CA GLN A 38 7.07 16.51 27.18
C GLN A 38 8.04 15.81 26.23
N LEU A 39 7.64 15.63 25.00
CA LEU A 39 8.38 14.89 24.00
C LEU A 39 8.81 15.81 22.84
N SER A 40 9.91 15.45 22.18
CA SER A 40 10.28 16.06 20.91
C SER A 40 9.27 15.70 19.83
N GLY A 41 9.03 16.61 18.87
CA GLY A 41 8.14 16.38 17.74
C GLY A 41 8.84 15.66 16.57
N TYR A 42 8.07 15.51 15.49
CA TYR A 42 8.58 15.05 14.18
C TYR A 42 9.16 13.63 14.17
N GLY A 43 8.68 12.76 15.06
CA GLY A 43 9.13 11.36 15.11
C GLY A 43 10.56 11.14 15.64
N THR A 44 11.09 12.12 16.39
CA THR A 44 12.43 12.04 16.99
C THR A 44 12.38 11.74 18.49
N ASP A 45 11.19 11.51 19.04
CA ASP A 45 11.01 11.10 20.43
C ASP A 45 11.40 9.62 20.64
N HIS A 46 11.62 9.27 21.91
CA HIS A 46 12.09 7.94 22.27
C HIS A 46 11.06 6.81 21.99
N TYR A 47 9.76 7.12 21.93
CA TYR A 47 8.73 6.15 21.54
C TYR A 47 8.83 5.82 20.07
N CYS A 48 8.94 6.83 19.21
CA CYS A 48 9.17 6.66 17.78
C CYS A 48 10.46 5.89 17.50
N GLU A 49 11.55 6.24 18.15
CA GLU A 49 12.84 5.53 17.99
C GLU A 49 12.76 4.06 18.45
N THR A 50 12.04 3.81 19.54
CA THR A 50 11.80 2.45 20.02
C THR A 50 10.92 1.65 19.06
N ALA A 51 9.86 2.27 18.52
CA ALA A 51 8.99 1.66 17.52
C ALA A 51 9.77 1.28 16.25
N LYS A 52 10.55 2.21 15.71
CA LYS A 52 11.41 1.98 14.54
C LYS A 52 12.34 0.77 14.74
N LYS A 53 13.01 0.66 15.89
CA LYS A 53 13.88 -0.47 16.23
C LYS A 53 13.11 -1.80 16.29
N LYS A 54 11.92 -1.79 16.90
CA LYS A 54 11.06 -2.99 16.97
C LYS A 54 10.57 -3.43 15.59
N ILE A 55 10.19 -2.48 14.73
CA ILE A 55 9.75 -2.76 13.34
C ILE A 55 10.92 -3.36 12.54
N LYS A 56 12.08 -2.74 12.53
CA LYS A 56 13.28 -3.26 11.86
C LYS A 56 13.60 -4.70 12.27
N LYS A 57 13.57 -4.97 13.58
CA LYS A 57 13.77 -6.32 14.12
C LYS A 57 12.70 -7.30 13.66
N ALA A 58 11.43 -6.89 13.69
CA ALA A 58 10.31 -7.74 13.26
C ALA A 58 10.37 -8.08 11.77
N CYS A 59 10.83 -7.13 10.94
CA CYS A 59 11.02 -7.33 9.50
C CYS A 59 12.33 -8.08 9.16
N GLY A 60 13.21 -8.30 10.13
CA GLY A 60 14.54 -8.90 9.87
C GLY A 60 15.43 -8.03 8.99
N CYS A 61 15.24 -6.71 9.00
CA CYS A 61 15.96 -5.75 8.15
C CYS A 61 16.45 -4.57 9.00
N GLU A 62 17.63 -4.71 9.56
CA GLU A 62 18.22 -3.69 10.46
C GLU A 62 18.59 -2.39 9.72
N ASP A 63 18.92 -2.50 8.44
CA ASP A 63 19.32 -1.37 7.59
C ASP A 63 18.12 -0.61 6.98
N ALA A 64 16.89 -1.08 7.18
CA ALA A 64 15.70 -0.40 6.68
C ALA A 64 15.52 0.98 7.32
N GLU A 65 15.05 1.96 6.59
CA GLU A 65 14.51 3.19 7.15
C GLU A 65 13.01 3.03 7.44
N VAL A 66 12.55 3.60 8.54
CA VAL A 66 11.15 3.50 8.99
C VAL A 66 10.58 4.89 9.17
N PHE A 67 9.51 5.18 8.44
CA PHE A 67 8.75 6.42 8.53
C PHE A 67 7.37 6.13 9.12
N LEU A 68 6.94 6.95 10.08
CA LEU A 68 5.63 6.85 10.73
C LEU A 68 4.73 7.94 10.15
N LEU A 69 3.67 7.53 9.46
CA LEU A 69 2.71 8.41 8.78
C LEU A 69 1.31 8.22 9.37
N THR A 70 0.40 9.15 9.11
CA THR A 70 -0.92 9.19 9.77
C THR A 70 -1.95 8.23 9.18
N GLY A 71 -1.71 7.70 7.97
CA GLY A 71 -2.66 6.79 7.33
C GLY A 71 -2.20 6.24 6.00
N GLY A 72 -2.91 5.21 5.51
CA GLY A 72 -2.56 4.50 4.27
C GLY A 72 -2.57 5.40 3.04
N THR A 73 -3.61 6.21 2.86
CA THR A 73 -3.72 7.14 1.74
C THR A 73 -2.55 8.13 1.70
N GLN A 74 -2.18 8.72 2.84
CA GLN A 74 -1.00 9.60 2.92
C GLN A 74 0.28 8.84 2.58
N THR A 75 0.40 7.60 3.04
CA THR A 75 1.55 6.74 2.72
C THR A 75 1.66 6.51 1.22
N ASN A 76 0.56 6.13 0.57
CA ASN A 76 0.52 5.89 -0.87
C ASN A 76 0.87 7.15 -1.67
N GLN A 77 0.28 8.30 -1.30
CA GLN A 77 0.63 9.58 -1.93
C GLN A 77 2.12 9.89 -1.84
N ILE A 78 2.68 9.84 -0.64
CA ILE A 78 4.09 10.20 -0.40
C ILE A 78 5.03 9.24 -1.14
N VAL A 79 4.79 7.94 -1.08
CA VAL A 79 5.65 6.94 -1.73
C VAL A 79 5.59 7.09 -3.25
N ILE A 80 4.40 7.18 -3.81
CA ILE A 80 4.20 7.28 -5.26
C ILE A 80 4.80 8.58 -5.79
N ASP A 81 4.49 9.73 -5.18
CA ASP A 81 5.01 11.03 -5.57
C ASP A 81 6.54 11.14 -5.43
N THR A 82 7.10 10.51 -4.39
CA THR A 82 8.56 10.54 -4.16
C THR A 82 9.34 9.68 -5.13
N LEU A 83 8.79 8.54 -5.56
CA LEU A 83 9.51 7.56 -6.37
C LEU A 83 9.29 7.74 -7.87
N LEU A 84 8.24 8.43 -8.29
CA LEU A 84 7.93 8.67 -9.70
C LEU A 84 8.47 10.01 -10.21
N GLN A 85 8.83 10.03 -11.48
CA GLN A 85 9.08 11.28 -12.20
C GLN A 85 7.74 11.91 -12.64
N PRO A 86 7.66 13.23 -12.87
CA PRO A 86 6.40 13.91 -13.20
C PRO A 86 5.66 13.37 -14.44
N TYR A 87 6.35 12.65 -15.32
CA TYR A 87 5.77 12.03 -16.52
C TYR A 87 5.43 10.55 -16.33
N GLU A 88 5.67 10.01 -15.14
CA GLU A 88 5.41 8.60 -14.82
C GLU A 88 4.09 8.41 -14.08
N GLY A 89 3.51 7.23 -14.23
CA GLY A 89 2.32 6.78 -13.54
C GLY A 89 2.54 5.45 -12.81
N VAL A 90 1.65 5.16 -11.89
CA VAL A 90 1.64 3.91 -11.12
C VAL A 90 0.71 2.90 -11.75
N VAL A 91 1.21 1.69 -12.02
CA VAL A 91 0.40 0.56 -12.51
C VAL A 91 -0.27 -0.13 -11.33
N ALA A 92 -1.58 -0.32 -11.38
CA ALA A 92 -2.35 -0.96 -10.32
C ALA A 92 -3.50 -1.83 -10.89
N ALA A 93 -4.06 -2.69 -10.06
CA ALA A 93 -5.30 -3.38 -10.40
C ALA A 93 -6.45 -2.38 -10.54
N GLN A 94 -7.41 -2.64 -11.46
CA GLN A 94 -8.65 -1.85 -11.56
C GLN A 94 -9.43 -1.75 -10.25
N THR A 95 -9.28 -2.74 -9.37
CA THR A 95 -9.86 -2.78 -8.03
C THR A 95 -8.88 -2.42 -6.93
N GLY A 96 -7.66 -2.03 -7.28
CA GLY A 96 -6.63 -1.64 -6.32
C GLY A 96 -7.06 -0.42 -5.50
N HIS A 97 -6.60 -0.34 -4.27
CA HIS A 97 -6.99 0.72 -3.34
C HIS A 97 -6.73 2.12 -3.93
N VAL A 98 -5.58 2.32 -4.57
CA VAL A 98 -5.21 3.59 -5.23
C VAL A 98 -6.11 3.93 -6.44
N SER A 99 -6.74 2.93 -7.06
CA SER A 99 -7.66 3.13 -8.19
C SER A 99 -9.08 3.50 -7.74
N THR A 100 -9.54 2.98 -6.58
CA THR A 100 -10.97 2.96 -6.23
C THR A 100 -11.32 3.63 -4.90
N HIS A 101 -10.42 3.65 -3.92
CA HIS A 101 -10.76 4.00 -2.54
C HIS A 101 -10.01 5.21 -1.95
N GLU A 102 -9.26 5.95 -2.75
CA GLU A 102 -8.46 7.09 -2.29
C GLU A 102 -8.94 8.45 -2.81
N ALA A 103 -10.15 8.51 -3.39
CA ALA A 103 -10.77 9.77 -3.83
C ALA A 103 -9.88 10.64 -4.73
N GLY A 104 -9.08 10.03 -5.60
CA GLY A 104 -8.17 10.73 -6.50
C GLY A 104 -6.90 11.24 -5.82
N ALA A 105 -6.50 10.63 -4.70
CA ALA A 105 -5.31 11.07 -3.96
C ALA A 105 -4.02 10.97 -4.78
N ILE A 106 -3.90 9.97 -5.64
CA ILE A 106 -2.73 9.79 -6.50
C ILE A 106 -2.73 10.80 -7.64
N GLU A 107 -3.88 11.01 -8.28
CA GLU A 107 -4.03 12.01 -9.35
C GLU A 107 -3.79 13.42 -8.82
N PHE A 108 -4.09 13.70 -7.55
CA PHE A 108 -3.77 14.97 -6.90
C PHE A 108 -2.26 15.25 -6.85
N THR A 109 -1.41 14.23 -6.77
CA THR A 109 0.05 14.39 -6.85
C THR A 109 0.55 14.63 -8.28
N GLY A 110 -0.33 14.55 -9.27
CA GLY A 110 0.00 14.73 -10.70
C GLY A 110 0.30 13.41 -11.42
N HIS A 111 0.26 12.28 -10.74
CA HIS A 111 0.52 10.97 -11.32
C HIS A 111 -0.76 10.27 -11.76
N LYS A 112 -0.69 9.60 -12.89
CA LYS A 112 -1.81 8.81 -13.41
C LYS A 112 -1.76 7.39 -12.84
N VAL A 113 -2.91 6.85 -12.45
CA VAL A 113 -3.07 5.42 -12.21
C VAL A 113 -3.29 4.72 -13.56
N LEU A 114 -2.41 3.78 -13.89
CA LEU A 114 -2.46 2.94 -15.09
C LEU A 114 -3.07 1.60 -14.72
N GLU A 115 -4.36 1.44 -15.00
CA GLU A 115 -5.12 0.28 -14.55
C GLU A 115 -4.86 -0.96 -15.40
N LEU A 116 -4.64 -2.10 -14.75
CA LEU A 116 -4.60 -3.42 -15.34
C LEU A 116 -5.85 -4.23 -14.98
N PRO A 117 -6.29 -5.12 -15.90
CA PRO A 117 -7.29 -6.13 -15.56
C PRO A 117 -6.85 -6.95 -14.37
N GLN A 118 -7.81 -7.36 -13.57
CA GLN A 118 -7.55 -8.15 -12.37
C GLN A 118 -8.37 -9.44 -12.38
N LYS A 119 -7.86 -10.44 -11.66
CA LYS A 119 -8.61 -11.64 -11.30
C LYS A 119 -8.50 -11.83 -9.78
N ASP A 120 -9.64 -11.88 -9.10
CA ASP A 120 -9.72 -12.00 -7.64
C ASP A 120 -8.91 -10.89 -6.92
N GLY A 121 -8.93 -9.65 -7.45
CA GLY A 121 -8.19 -8.51 -6.94
C GLY A 121 -6.71 -8.45 -7.33
N LYS A 122 -6.17 -9.46 -8.02
CA LYS A 122 -4.75 -9.56 -8.37
C LYS A 122 -4.50 -9.22 -9.83
N ILE A 123 -3.42 -8.49 -10.10
CA ILE A 123 -2.82 -8.35 -11.43
C ILE A 123 -1.88 -9.53 -11.70
N CYS A 124 -1.67 -9.88 -12.96
CA CYS A 124 -0.70 -10.91 -13.32
C CYS A 124 0.51 -10.33 -14.08
N ALA A 125 1.65 -11.00 -13.96
CA ALA A 125 2.87 -10.59 -14.62
C ALA A 125 2.74 -10.54 -16.15
N ALA A 126 1.95 -11.44 -16.76
CA ALA A 126 1.74 -11.44 -18.20
C ALA A 126 1.01 -10.19 -18.72
N ASP A 127 0.06 -9.66 -17.97
CA ASP A 127 -0.63 -8.43 -18.37
C ASP A 127 0.22 -7.19 -18.11
N LEU A 128 1.02 -7.18 -17.04
CA LEU A 128 2.02 -6.15 -16.79
C LEU A 128 3.05 -6.13 -17.92
N GLN A 129 3.60 -7.28 -18.30
CA GLN A 129 4.54 -7.42 -19.41
C GLN A 129 3.98 -6.85 -20.71
N LYS A 130 2.74 -7.24 -21.07
CA LYS A 130 2.07 -6.72 -22.29
C LYS A 130 1.87 -5.20 -22.24
N LEU A 131 1.53 -4.65 -21.09
CA LEU A 131 1.37 -3.20 -20.94
C LEU A 131 2.69 -2.49 -21.24
N VAL A 132 3.78 -2.95 -20.66
CA VAL A 132 5.10 -2.33 -20.79
C VAL A 132 5.66 -2.53 -22.21
N GLU A 133 5.54 -3.75 -22.78
CA GLU A 133 5.95 -4.03 -24.17
C GLU A 133 5.17 -3.18 -25.17
N ARG A 134 3.86 -3.03 -24.98
CA ARG A 134 3.04 -2.17 -25.83
C ARG A 134 3.46 -0.71 -25.72
N PHE A 135 3.75 -0.25 -24.51
CA PHE A 135 4.22 1.11 -24.28
C PHE A 135 5.52 1.38 -25.03
N TYR A 136 6.57 0.60 -24.81
CA TYR A 136 7.86 0.80 -25.45
C TYR A 136 7.90 0.44 -26.96
N GLY A 137 6.93 -0.35 -27.42
CA GLY A 137 6.74 -0.69 -28.82
C GLY A 137 6.03 0.41 -29.63
N ASP A 138 5.44 1.41 -28.98
CA ASP A 138 4.81 2.55 -29.64
C ASP A 138 5.87 3.60 -29.99
N GLU A 139 5.96 3.99 -31.26
CA GLU A 139 6.91 5.02 -31.73
C GLU A 139 6.68 6.40 -31.09
N ASN A 140 5.49 6.63 -30.55
CA ASN A 140 5.09 7.86 -29.90
C ASN A 140 5.04 7.77 -28.37
N HIS A 141 5.63 6.72 -27.77
CA HIS A 141 5.54 6.50 -26.31
C HIS A 141 6.07 7.68 -25.47
N GLU A 142 6.98 8.49 -26.02
CA GLU A 142 7.49 9.70 -25.36
C GLU A 142 6.40 10.75 -25.07
N HIS A 143 5.23 10.66 -25.73
CA HIS A 143 4.06 11.51 -25.49
C HIS A 143 3.03 10.86 -24.55
N MET A 144 3.30 9.65 -24.06
CA MET A 144 2.42 8.90 -23.17
C MET A 144 2.90 8.99 -21.72
N VAL A 145 2.04 8.62 -20.77
CA VAL A 145 2.46 8.46 -19.37
C VAL A 145 3.26 7.15 -19.25
N PHE A 146 4.49 7.28 -18.75
CA PHE A 146 5.39 6.14 -18.56
C PHE A 146 4.93 5.25 -17.40
N PRO A 147 4.92 3.93 -17.55
CA PRO A 147 4.75 3.04 -16.40
C PRO A 147 6.03 3.07 -15.54
N GLY A 148 5.97 3.74 -14.40
CA GLY A 148 7.12 4.00 -13.54
C GLY A 148 7.19 3.15 -12.29
N MET A 149 6.05 2.60 -11.82
CA MET A 149 5.94 1.82 -10.60
C MET A 149 4.78 0.84 -10.72
N VAL A 150 4.85 -0.27 -9.98
CA VAL A 150 3.71 -1.19 -9.79
C VAL A 150 3.27 -1.15 -8.33
N TYR A 151 1.97 -0.99 -8.12
CA TYR A 151 1.32 -1.03 -6.82
C TYR A 151 0.44 -2.27 -6.69
N ILE A 152 0.55 -2.97 -5.59
CA ILE A 152 -0.37 -4.05 -5.21
C ILE A 152 -0.81 -3.88 -3.76
N SER A 153 -2.05 -4.26 -3.46
CA SER A 153 -2.50 -4.51 -2.09
C SER A 153 -2.25 -5.97 -1.73
N HIS A 154 -1.76 -6.23 -0.51
CA HIS A 154 -1.49 -7.59 -0.03
C HIS A 154 -1.79 -7.72 1.48
N PRO A 155 -2.95 -8.30 1.89
CA PRO A 155 -4.00 -8.87 1.03
C PRO A 155 -4.65 -7.85 0.10
N THR A 156 -5.30 -8.37 -0.99
CA THR A 156 -6.06 -7.53 -1.90
C THR A 156 -7.36 -7.04 -1.26
N GLU A 157 -8.06 -6.14 -1.91
CA GLU A 157 -9.38 -5.63 -1.49
C GLU A 157 -10.45 -6.74 -1.40
N TYR A 158 -10.20 -7.90 -2.01
CA TYR A 158 -11.07 -9.09 -1.93
C TYR A 158 -10.58 -10.11 -0.89
N GLY A 159 -9.55 -9.77 -0.11
CA GLY A 159 -8.96 -10.65 0.91
C GLY A 159 -8.11 -11.80 0.35
N THR A 160 -7.80 -11.78 -0.94
CA THR A 160 -6.92 -12.77 -1.57
C THR A 160 -5.45 -12.44 -1.36
N LEU A 161 -4.60 -13.44 -1.42
CA LEU A 161 -3.15 -13.29 -1.27
C LEU A 161 -2.43 -13.62 -2.58
N TYR A 162 -1.42 -12.85 -2.90
CA TYR A 162 -0.44 -13.25 -3.91
C TYR A 162 0.39 -14.41 -3.37
N SER A 163 0.53 -15.47 -4.14
CA SER A 163 1.50 -16.53 -3.86
C SER A 163 2.93 -16.01 -4.08
N ARG A 164 3.90 -16.69 -3.49
CA ARG A 164 5.32 -16.38 -3.70
C ARG A 164 5.67 -16.37 -5.19
N LYS A 165 5.16 -17.33 -5.96
CA LYS A 165 5.40 -17.42 -7.41
C LYS A 165 4.86 -16.19 -8.15
N GLU A 166 3.63 -15.77 -7.86
CA GLU A 166 3.02 -14.58 -8.47
C GLU A 166 3.84 -13.31 -8.16
N LEU A 167 4.31 -13.16 -6.91
CA LEU A 167 5.18 -12.04 -6.52
C LEU A 167 6.54 -12.08 -7.24
N GLU A 168 7.16 -13.24 -7.34
CA GLU A 168 8.44 -13.41 -8.04
C GLU A 168 8.30 -13.09 -9.53
N GLU A 169 7.21 -13.51 -10.18
CA GLU A 169 6.91 -13.21 -11.58
C GLU A 169 6.68 -11.70 -11.80
N LEU A 170 5.87 -11.04 -10.98
CA LEU A 170 5.68 -9.59 -11.04
C LEU A 170 7.00 -8.84 -10.81
N SER A 171 7.74 -9.23 -9.78
CA SER A 171 9.03 -8.63 -9.45
C SER A 171 10.07 -8.82 -10.56
N ALA A 172 10.01 -9.91 -11.31
CA ALA A 172 10.90 -10.13 -12.47
C ALA A 172 10.65 -9.08 -13.56
N VAL A 173 9.39 -8.85 -13.94
CA VAL A 173 9.02 -7.80 -14.90
C VAL A 173 9.42 -6.43 -14.38
N CYS A 174 9.11 -6.14 -13.11
CA CYS A 174 9.47 -4.85 -12.51
C CYS A 174 10.98 -4.60 -12.55
N ARG A 175 11.80 -5.60 -12.25
CA ARG A 175 13.27 -5.44 -12.32
C ARG A 175 13.77 -5.26 -13.75
N GLU A 176 13.21 -5.95 -14.74
CA GLU A 176 13.58 -5.82 -16.15
C GLU A 176 13.40 -4.37 -16.63
N TYR A 177 12.30 -3.74 -16.23
CA TYR A 177 11.99 -2.36 -16.63
C TYR A 177 12.34 -1.31 -15.57
N LYS A 178 13.07 -1.68 -14.51
CA LYS A 178 13.53 -0.81 -13.42
C LYS A 178 12.40 -0.07 -12.68
N MET A 179 11.24 -0.69 -12.58
CA MET A 179 10.09 -0.20 -11.82
C MET A 179 10.14 -0.72 -10.37
N PRO A 180 9.92 0.10 -9.36
CA PRO A 180 9.59 -0.39 -8.01
C PRO A 180 8.29 -1.22 -8.00
N LEU A 181 8.26 -2.24 -7.11
CA LEU A 181 7.06 -3.01 -6.78
C LEU A 181 6.76 -2.84 -5.30
#